data_15cc6d6f78d699dca6fa63c5eb0406bb
#
_entry.id   15cc6d6f78d699dca6fa63c5eb0406bb
#
_cell.length_a   1.000
_cell.length_b   1.000
_cell.length_c   1.000
_cell.angle_alpha   90.00
_cell.angle_beta   90.00
_cell.angle_gamma   90.00
#
_symmetry.space_group_name_H-M   'P 1'
#
loop_
_entity.id
_entity.type
_entity.pdbx_description
1 polymer ?
#
loop_
_entity_poly.entity_id
_entity_poly.type
_entity_poly.pdbx_seq_one_letter_code
_entity_poly.pdbx_strand_id
1 'polypeptide(L)'
;MQSVFYVRPAQREQVETTVTLHAADRPVLLGTIVGDDGKPLANALAVLYASGGAQPDTVAGVTCSDALGRFVFGPLEPGVLYQVSIHADTMLRRTLEKPEE
;
A
#
# COMPACT_ATOMS: atom_id res chain seq x y z
N MET A 1 14.04 12.24 5.66
CA MET A 1 14.80 12.68 4.48
C MET A 1 14.08 12.23 3.24
N GLN A 2 13.98 13.11 2.30
CA GLN A 2 13.24 12.86 1.09
C GLN A 2 14.16 13.09 -0.11
N SER A 3 14.06 12.22 -1.07
CA SER A 3 14.78 12.37 -2.32
C SER A 3 13.77 12.42 -3.46
N VAL A 4 13.93 13.36 -4.35
CA VAL A 4 13.02 13.54 -5.46
C VAL A 4 13.82 13.55 -6.75
N PHE A 5 13.39 12.77 -7.69
CA PHE A 5 13.97 12.81 -9.02
C PHE A 5 12.86 12.61 -10.03
N TYR A 6 13.17 13.04 -11.24
CA TYR A 6 12.19 13.01 -12.32
C TYR A 6 12.72 12.13 -13.42
N VAL A 7 11.79 11.41 -14.07
CA VAL A 7 12.14 10.55 -15.18
C VAL A 7 11.05 10.64 -16.23
N ARG A 8 11.47 10.65 -17.49
CA ARG A 8 10.55 10.59 -18.61
C ARG A 8 11.02 9.42 -19.48
N PRO A 9 10.51 8.23 -19.22
CA PRO A 9 11.02 7.06 -19.95
C PRO A 9 10.60 7.09 -21.41
N ALA A 10 11.47 6.59 -22.26
CA ALA A 10 11.14 6.37 -23.64
C ALA A 10 10.51 5.01 -23.80
N GLN A 11 9.86 4.80 -24.93
CA GLN A 11 9.23 3.53 -25.23
C GLN A 11 10.28 2.42 -25.23
N ARG A 12 9.97 1.33 -24.54
CA ARG A 12 10.85 0.17 -24.45
C ARG A 12 12.14 0.46 -23.69
N GLU A 13 12.14 1.50 -22.92
CA GLU A 13 13.31 1.85 -22.13
C GLU A 13 13.12 1.32 -20.73
N GLN A 14 14.17 0.69 -20.22
CA GLN A 14 14.22 0.30 -18.81
C GLN A 14 15.11 1.30 -18.10
N VAL A 15 14.51 2.01 -17.15
CA VAL A 15 15.23 3.05 -16.43
C VAL A 15 15.69 2.48 -15.10
N GLU A 16 17.00 2.54 -14.86
CA GLU A 16 17.57 2.11 -13.62
C GLU A 16 18.30 3.28 -12.98
N THR A 17 18.14 3.41 -11.70
CA THR A 17 18.85 4.44 -10.98
C THR A 17 19.11 3.96 -9.56
N THR A 18 20.16 4.49 -8.99
CA THR A 18 20.49 4.22 -7.60
C THR A 18 20.24 5.49 -6.81
N VAL A 19 19.41 5.37 -5.79
CA VAL A 19 19.08 6.50 -4.94
C VAL A 19 19.60 6.21 -3.56
N THR A 20 20.42 7.12 -3.04
CA THR A 20 20.95 6.99 -1.69
C THR A 20 20.12 7.85 -0.77
N LEU A 21 19.57 7.23 0.24
CA LEU A 21 18.78 7.91 1.25
C LEU A 21 19.48 7.78 2.59
N HIS A 22 19.46 8.85 3.33
CA HIS A 22 19.93 8.79 4.71
C HIS A 22 18.83 8.19 5.55
N ALA A 23 19.24 7.43 6.56
CA ALA A 23 18.28 6.80 7.45
C ALA A 23 17.41 7.86 8.09
N ALA A 24 16.11 7.62 8.06
CA ALA A 24 15.15 8.46 8.75
C ALA A 24 14.70 7.71 9.98
N ASP A 25 14.48 8.44 11.08
CA ASP A 25 14.01 7.84 12.30
C ASP A 25 12.50 7.67 12.32
N ARG A 26 11.93 7.42 11.16
CA ARG A 26 10.50 7.26 11.05
C ARG A 26 10.17 5.80 10.81
N PRO A 27 9.21 5.29 11.54
CA PRO A 27 8.82 3.90 11.37
C PRO A 27 8.08 3.67 10.06
N VAL A 28 8.08 2.42 9.63
CA VAL A 28 7.26 1.98 8.51
C VAL A 28 6.45 0.79 8.99
N LEU A 29 5.32 0.59 8.33
CA LEU A 29 4.48 -0.57 8.58
C LEU A 29 4.57 -1.49 7.38
N LEU A 30 5.03 -2.70 7.63
CA LEU A 30 5.07 -3.75 6.62
C LEU A 30 4.04 -4.79 6.99
N GLY A 31 3.27 -5.22 6.01
CA GLY A 31 2.26 -6.22 6.27
C GLY A 31 2.14 -7.22 5.16
N THR A 32 1.53 -8.35 5.48
CA THR A 32 1.21 -9.37 4.50
C THR A 32 -0.24 -9.77 4.70
N ILE A 33 -0.99 -9.83 3.63
CA ILE A 33 -2.39 -10.18 3.64
C ILE A 33 -2.53 -11.58 3.10
N VAL A 34 -3.14 -12.45 3.89
CA VAL A 34 -3.40 -13.83 3.47
C VAL A 34 -4.87 -14.11 3.61
N GLY A 35 -5.34 -15.04 2.81
CA GLY A 35 -6.72 -15.49 2.89
C GLY A 35 -6.91 -16.59 3.90
N ASP A 36 -8.13 -17.13 3.94
CA ASP A 36 -8.47 -18.20 4.86
C ASP A 36 -7.63 -19.44 4.62
N ASP A 37 -7.19 -19.63 3.40
CA ASP A 37 -6.37 -20.77 3.03
C ASP A 37 -4.90 -20.56 3.31
N GLY A 38 -4.53 -19.40 3.86
CA GLY A 38 -3.16 -19.09 4.17
C GLY A 38 -2.35 -18.59 2.97
N LYS A 39 -2.97 -18.44 1.83
CA LYS A 39 -2.28 -18.00 0.63
C LYS A 39 -2.32 -16.48 0.52
N PRO A 40 -1.29 -15.88 -0.06
CA PRO A 40 -1.27 -14.43 -0.18
C PRO A 40 -2.41 -13.91 -1.04
N LEU A 41 -2.90 -12.75 -0.67
CA LEU A 41 -3.94 -12.08 -1.45
C LEU A 41 -3.33 -10.87 -2.13
N ALA A 42 -3.33 -10.89 -3.45
CA ALA A 42 -2.87 -9.77 -4.25
C ALA A 42 -4.02 -8.80 -4.46
N ASN A 43 -3.67 -7.54 -4.65
CA ASN A 43 -4.62 -6.49 -5.01
C ASN A 43 -5.68 -6.25 -3.96
N ALA A 44 -5.40 -6.59 -2.73
CA ALA A 44 -6.25 -6.21 -1.62
C ALA A 44 -5.95 -4.76 -1.26
N LEU A 45 -6.99 -4.02 -0.98
CA LEU A 45 -6.85 -2.61 -0.66
C LEU A 45 -6.58 -2.46 0.83
N ALA A 46 -5.53 -1.71 1.14
CA ALA A 46 -5.21 -1.38 2.52
C ALA A 46 -5.32 0.12 2.69
N VAL A 47 -6.08 0.55 3.68
CA VAL A 47 -6.29 1.96 3.97
C VAL A 47 -5.76 2.23 5.37
N LEU A 48 -4.93 3.23 5.46
CA LEU A 48 -4.33 3.64 6.72
C LEU A 48 -5.02 4.90 7.23
N TYR A 49 -5.46 4.85 8.47
CA TYR A 49 -6.07 6.00 9.12
C TYR A 49 -5.21 6.43 10.28
N ALA A 50 -5.01 7.73 10.42
CA ALA A 50 -4.40 8.28 11.62
C ALA A 50 -5.50 8.55 12.62
N SER A 51 -5.37 7.97 13.79
CA SER A 51 -6.39 8.04 14.82
C SER A 51 -5.87 8.91 15.93
N GLY A 52 -6.68 9.85 16.38
CA GLY A 52 -6.29 10.66 17.51
C GLY A 52 -6.46 12.13 17.25
N GLY A 53 -6.28 12.89 18.31
CA GLY A 53 -6.49 14.32 18.26
C GLY A 53 -7.96 14.66 18.28
N ALA A 54 -8.24 15.89 17.95
CA ALA A 54 -9.60 16.41 17.95
C ALA A 54 -10.36 16.08 16.68
N GLN A 55 -9.66 15.57 15.69
CA GLN A 55 -10.27 15.28 14.40
C GLN A 55 -10.71 13.84 14.34
N PRO A 56 -11.75 13.55 13.56
CA PRO A 56 -12.06 12.15 13.28
C PRO A 56 -10.90 11.50 12.54
N ASP A 57 -10.94 10.18 12.44
CA ASP A 57 -9.90 9.46 11.77
C ASP A 57 -9.72 10.01 10.36
N THR A 58 -8.46 10.22 10.02
CA THR A 58 -8.10 10.81 8.74
C THR A 58 -7.34 9.78 7.93
N VAL A 59 -7.65 9.68 6.65
CA VAL A 59 -6.93 8.78 5.78
C VAL A 59 -5.50 9.29 5.63
N ALA A 60 -4.57 8.45 6.04
CA ALA A 60 -3.15 8.77 5.97
C ALA A 60 -2.46 8.07 4.81
N GLY A 61 -3.06 7.02 4.27
CA GLY A 61 -2.46 6.34 3.13
C GLY A 61 -3.37 5.27 2.58
N VAL A 62 -3.15 4.93 1.33
CA VAL A 62 -3.89 3.88 0.65
C VAL A 62 -2.90 3.13 -0.23
N THR A 63 -2.96 1.81 -0.18
CA THR A 63 -2.12 1.00 -1.04
C THR A 63 -2.82 -0.32 -1.33
N CYS A 64 -2.30 -1.04 -2.30
CA CYS A 64 -2.79 -2.38 -2.63
C CYS A 64 -1.66 -3.37 -2.40
N SER A 65 -2.03 -4.57 -2.00
CA SER A 65 -1.03 -5.61 -1.81
C SER A 65 -0.48 -6.07 -3.15
N ASP A 66 0.75 -6.54 -3.13
CA ASP A 66 1.40 -7.06 -4.33
C ASP A 66 1.07 -8.54 -4.51
N ALA A 67 1.76 -9.17 -5.46
CA ALA A 67 1.49 -10.57 -5.78
C ALA A 67 1.77 -11.51 -4.61
N LEU A 68 2.61 -11.09 -3.68
CA LEU A 68 2.91 -11.87 -2.49
C LEU A 68 2.07 -11.43 -1.29
N GLY A 69 1.07 -10.61 -1.52
CA GLY A 69 0.19 -10.15 -0.46
C GLY A 69 0.79 -9.06 0.41
N ARG A 70 1.93 -8.51 0.04
CA ARG A 70 2.64 -7.58 0.89
C ARG A 70 2.25 -6.14 0.59
N PHE A 71 2.26 -5.35 1.63
CA PHE A 71 2.03 -3.92 1.49
C PHE A 71 2.93 -3.18 2.47
N VAL A 72 3.10 -1.88 2.22
CA VAL A 72 3.93 -1.04 3.08
C VAL A 72 3.30 0.34 3.16
N PHE A 73 3.34 0.89 4.35
CA PHE A 73 3.01 2.29 4.60
C PHE A 73 4.17 2.95 5.29
N GLY A 74 4.47 4.14 4.88
CA GLY A 74 5.47 4.91 5.59
C GLY A 74 6.06 6.02 4.74
N PRO A 75 6.80 6.90 5.35
CA PRO A 75 7.14 6.91 6.78
C PRO A 75 5.97 7.35 7.64
N LEU A 76 5.90 6.81 8.85
CA LEU A 76 4.83 7.11 9.79
C LEU A 76 5.36 8.02 10.88
N GLU A 77 4.45 8.62 11.64
CA GLU A 77 4.82 9.48 12.75
C GLU A 77 4.90 8.64 14.01
N PRO A 78 6.02 8.72 14.75
CA PRO A 78 6.13 7.98 16.00
C PRO A 78 5.07 8.46 16.99
N GLY A 79 4.52 7.52 17.75
CA GLY A 79 3.58 7.85 18.81
C GLY A 79 2.16 8.07 18.36
N VAL A 80 1.90 8.03 17.08
CA VAL A 80 0.55 8.17 16.55
C VAL A 80 -0.08 6.79 16.44
N LEU A 81 -1.32 6.69 16.84
CA LEU A 81 -2.06 5.44 16.68
C LEU A 81 -2.66 5.39 15.27
N TYR A 82 -2.39 4.31 14.58
CA TYR A 82 -2.90 4.12 13.23
C TYR A 82 -3.85 2.94 13.20
N GLN A 83 -4.81 3.02 12.31
CA GLN A 83 -5.73 1.93 12.05
C GLN A 83 -5.60 1.53 10.60
N VAL A 84 -5.51 0.23 10.35
CA VAL A 84 -5.43 -0.28 8.99
C VAL A 84 -6.70 -1.05 8.69
N SER A 85 -7.37 -0.68 7.62
CA SER A 85 -8.54 -1.40 7.13
C SER A 85 -8.16 -2.13 5.87
N ILE A 86 -8.46 -3.40 5.82
CA ILE A 86 -8.17 -4.22 4.66
C ILE A 86 -9.47 -4.55 3.97
N HIS A 87 -9.50 -4.30 2.67
CA HIS A 87 -10.66 -4.59 1.84
C HIS A 87 -10.24 -5.56 0.77
N ALA A 88 -10.63 -6.78 0.92
CA ALA A 88 -10.33 -7.82 -0.04
C ALA A 88 -11.64 -8.49 -0.41
N ASP A 89 -11.94 -8.46 -1.67
CA ASP A 89 -13.20 -9.02 -2.15
C ASP A 89 -12.90 -10.32 -2.85
N THR A 90 -12.65 -11.34 -2.04
CA THR A 90 -12.33 -12.64 -2.60
C THR A 90 -13.55 -13.36 -3.12
N MET A 91 -14.72 -12.97 -2.65
CA MET A 91 -15.95 -13.62 -3.09
C MET A 91 -16.40 -13.14 -4.44
N LEU A 92 -16.15 -11.88 -4.71
CA LEU A 92 -16.64 -11.25 -5.93
C LEU A 92 -15.53 -11.00 -6.93
N ARG A 93 -14.39 -11.63 -6.72
CA ARG A 93 -13.28 -11.50 -7.63
C ARG A 93 -13.55 -12.32 -8.86
N ARG A 94 -14.29 -11.77 -9.69
CA ARG A 94 -14.54 -12.39 -10.97
C ARG A 94 -14.32 -11.33 -12.02
N THR A 95 -13.92 -11.81 -13.18
CA THR A 95 -13.79 -10.93 -14.30
C THR A 95 -15.15 -10.33 -14.60
N LEU A 96 -15.16 -9.05 -14.85
CA LEU A 96 -16.38 -8.41 -15.32
C LEU A 96 -16.65 -8.95 -16.69
N GLU A 97 -17.64 -9.77 -16.76
CA GLU A 97 -18.03 -10.36 -18.02
C GLU A 97 -19.11 -9.54 -18.64
N LYS A 98 -19.25 -9.70 -19.93
CA LYS A 98 -20.40 -9.11 -20.57
C LYS A 98 -21.64 -9.73 -19.95
N PRO A 99 -22.68 -8.92 -19.74
CA PRO A 99 -23.90 -9.49 -19.22
C PRO A 99 -24.39 -10.58 -20.12
N GLU A 100 -24.90 -11.62 -19.50
CA GLU A 100 -25.56 -12.65 -20.27
C GLU A 100 -26.89 -12.11 -20.73
N GLU A 101 -27.10 -12.14 -21.99
CA GLU A 101 -28.35 -11.64 -22.55
C GLU A 101 -29.40 -12.70 -22.65
#